data_9afe6efd84056b02061ff4c7caf74974
#
_entry.id   9afe6efd84056b02061ff4c7caf74974
#
_cell.length_a   1.000
_cell.length_b   1.000
_cell.length_c   1.000
_cell.angle_alpha   90.00
_cell.angle_beta   90.00
_cell.angle_gamma   90.00
#
_symmetry.space_group_name_H-M   'P 1'
#
loop_
_entity.id
_entity.type
_entity.pdbx_description
1 polymer ?
#
loop_
_entity_poly.entity_id
_entity_poly.type
_entity_poly.pdbx_seq_one_letter_code
_entity_poly.pdbx_strand_id
1 'polypeptide(L)'
;MSRESPPEHASRHIIECMLRWLLPLCCAPLLFAQSDAIQKMMNDSANAWNRGDLPAFASYYEDSPQTTFMGREIVRGGTPAILERYRKSYPNRDAMGTLTFSEIEVRPLVTGLALVTGKYELKRTAAGGGPAWGRYTLIVRQSKGGWKTIHDHTTTY
;
A
#
# COMPACT_ATOMS: atom_id res chain seq x y z
N MET A 1 -21.79 -18.59 -69.05
CA MET A 1 -21.46 -19.17 -67.71
C MET A 1 -20.69 -18.12 -66.97
N SER A 2 -21.39 -17.25 -66.24
CA SER A 2 -20.82 -16.16 -65.45
C SER A 2 -20.57 -16.65 -64.02
N ARG A 3 -19.33 -16.57 -63.54
CA ARG A 3 -18.99 -16.86 -62.16
C ARG A 3 -19.20 -15.58 -61.32
N GLU A 4 -20.17 -15.60 -60.44
CA GLU A 4 -20.34 -14.58 -59.43
C GLU A 4 -19.28 -14.76 -58.33
N SER A 5 -18.59 -13.67 -58.01
CA SER A 5 -17.68 -13.58 -56.85
C SER A 5 -18.49 -13.36 -55.58
N PRO A 6 -18.11 -13.94 -54.40
CA PRO A 6 -18.83 -13.74 -53.17
C PRO A 6 -18.57 -12.30 -52.59
N PRO A 7 -19.53 -11.74 -51.83
CA PRO A 7 -19.45 -10.35 -51.38
C PRO A 7 -18.37 -10.14 -50.30
N GLU A 8 -17.54 -9.15 -50.52
CA GLU A 8 -16.38 -8.70 -49.72
C GLU A 8 -16.75 -8.18 -48.31
N HIS A 9 -18.05 -8.07 -48.01
CA HIS A 9 -18.55 -7.53 -46.74
C HIS A 9 -18.54 -8.49 -45.53
N ALA A 10 -18.47 -9.81 -45.76
CA ALA A 10 -18.54 -10.79 -44.69
C ALA A 10 -17.24 -10.95 -43.88
N SER A 11 -16.09 -10.63 -44.47
CA SER A 11 -14.77 -10.79 -43.81
C SER A 11 -14.44 -9.70 -42.77
N ARG A 12 -14.97 -8.49 -42.90
CA ARG A 12 -14.67 -7.38 -41.98
C ARG A 12 -15.32 -7.54 -40.62
N HIS A 13 -16.53 -8.03 -40.54
CA HIS A 13 -17.26 -8.22 -39.27
C HIS A 13 -16.70 -9.34 -38.40
N ILE A 14 -16.06 -10.34 -38.96
CA ILE A 14 -15.47 -11.45 -38.20
C ILE A 14 -14.16 -11.00 -37.53
N ILE A 15 -13.37 -10.17 -38.19
CA ILE A 15 -12.09 -9.67 -37.64
C ILE A 15 -12.36 -8.68 -36.50
N GLU A 16 -13.36 -7.80 -36.60
CA GLU A 16 -13.73 -6.87 -35.53
C GLU A 16 -14.32 -7.57 -34.31
N CYS A 17 -15.06 -8.65 -34.49
CA CYS A 17 -15.61 -9.40 -33.38
C CYS A 17 -14.56 -10.21 -32.60
N MET A 18 -13.54 -10.73 -33.25
CA MET A 18 -12.44 -11.46 -32.59
C MET A 18 -11.48 -10.55 -31.83
N LEU A 19 -11.32 -9.29 -32.25
CA LEU A 19 -10.43 -8.34 -31.59
C LEU A 19 -11.02 -7.79 -30.27
N ARG A 20 -12.32 -7.85 -30.08
CA ARG A 20 -13.01 -7.38 -28.86
C ARG A 20 -12.88 -8.34 -27.68
N TRP A 21 -12.51 -9.60 -27.88
CA TRP A 21 -12.38 -10.62 -26.84
C TRP A 21 -10.95 -10.80 -26.31
N LEU A 22 -9.96 -10.14 -26.89
CA LEU A 22 -8.54 -10.27 -26.49
C LEU A 22 -8.05 -9.19 -25.50
N LEU A 23 -8.90 -8.23 -25.09
CA LEU A 23 -8.50 -7.08 -24.25
C LEU A 23 -8.62 -7.24 -22.72
N PRO A 24 -9.25 -8.25 -22.09
CA PRO A 24 -9.28 -8.30 -20.63
C PRO A 24 -8.12 -9.07 -19.96
N LEU A 25 -7.22 -9.72 -20.73
CA LEU A 25 -6.22 -10.62 -20.14
C LEU A 25 -4.92 -9.93 -19.65
N CYS A 26 -4.73 -8.64 -19.96
CA CYS A 26 -3.47 -7.93 -19.64
C CYS A 26 -3.45 -7.21 -18.28
N CYS A 27 -4.60 -7.04 -17.61
CA CYS A 27 -4.66 -6.30 -16.34
C CYS A 27 -4.40 -7.17 -15.09
N ALA A 28 -4.68 -8.47 -15.13
CA ALA A 28 -4.54 -9.34 -13.97
C ALA A 28 -3.10 -9.43 -13.43
N PRO A 29 -2.05 -9.67 -14.25
CA PRO A 29 -0.68 -9.78 -13.75
C PRO A 29 -0.16 -8.47 -13.13
N LEU A 30 -0.60 -7.31 -13.61
CA LEU A 30 -0.21 -6.01 -13.06
C LEU A 30 -0.80 -5.77 -11.66
N LEU A 31 -2.02 -6.22 -11.40
CA LEU A 31 -2.67 -6.08 -10.10
C LEU A 31 -2.02 -6.98 -9.04
N PHE A 32 -1.63 -8.20 -9.40
CA PHE A 32 -0.90 -9.09 -8.50
C PHE A 32 0.49 -8.52 -8.17
N ALA A 33 1.24 -8.07 -9.16
CA ALA A 33 2.55 -7.45 -8.96
C ALA A 33 2.48 -6.18 -8.07
N GLN A 34 1.39 -5.40 -8.17
CA GLN A 34 1.15 -4.26 -7.30
C GLN A 34 0.92 -4.69 -5.85
N SER A 35 0.11 -5.72 -5.62
CA SER A 35 -0.17 -6.25 -4.28
C SER A 35 1.08 -6.80 -3.61
N ASP A 36 1.89 -7.57 -4.33
CA ASP A 36 3.15 -8.12 -3.82
C ASP A 36 4.15 -7.02 -3.45
N ALA A 37 4.25 -5.98 -4.29
CA ALA A 37 5.14 -4.85 -4.03
C ALA A 37 4.71 -4.04 -2.78
N ILE A 38 3.40 -3.87 -2.57
CA ILE A 38 2.86 -3.22 -1.38
C ILE A 38 3.08 -4.09 -0.14
N GLN A 39 2.85 -5.39 -0.23
CA GLN A 39 3.09 -6.31 0.88
C GLN A 39 4.57 -6.33 1.28
N LYS A 40 5.46 -6.28 0.29
CA LYS A 40 6.90 -6.12 0.53
C LYS A 40 7.21 -4.79 1.25
N MET A 41 6.62 -3.68 0.82
CA MET A 41 6.76 -2.38 1.49
C MET A 41 6.35 -2.46 2.97
N MET A 42 5.22 -3.08 3.29
CA MET A 42 4.76 -3.27 4.67
C MET A 42 5.77 -4.08 5.49
N ASN A 43 6.26 -5.19 4.95
CA ASN A 43 7.26 -6.03 5.62
C ASN A 43 8.59 -5.28 5.83
N ASP A 44 9.06 -4.55 4.83
CA ASP A 44 10.29 -3.75 4.93
C ASP A 44 10.16 -2.65 5.98
N SER A 45 9.00 -2.00 6.08
CA SER A 45 8.71 -0.99 7.10
C SER A 45 8.73 -1.60 8.51
N ALA A 46 8.10 -2.77 8.72
CA ALA A 46 8.16 -3.48 9.99
C ALA A 46 9.61 -3.89 10.35
N ASN A 47 10.40 -4.31 9.37
CA ASN A 47 11.81 -4.63 9.57
C ASN A 47 12.63 -3.39 9.99
N ALA A 48 12.38 -2.22 9.40
CA ALA A 48 13.01 -0.96 9.80
C ALA A 48 12.66 -0.61 11.26
N TRP A 49 11.38 -0.68 11.63
CA TRP A 49 10.93 -0.52 13.01
C TRP A 49 11.65 -1.49 13.96
N ASN A 50 11.67 -2.77 13.62
CA ASN A 50 12.23 -3.83 14.46
C ASN A 50 13.76 -3.71 14.64
N ARG A 51 14.46 -3.00 13.76
CA ARG A 51 15.86 -2.59 13.96
C ARG A 51 16.01 -1.32 14.78
N GLY A 52 14.93 -0.61 15.11
CA GLY A 52 14.96 0.67 15.80
C GLY A 52 15.24 1.85 14.88
N ASP A 53 15.14 1.66 13.59
CA ASP A 53 15.42 2.68 12.58
C ASP A 53 14.15 3.47 12.25
N LEU A 54 13.77 4.39 13.15
CA LEU A 54 12.61 5.26 12.95
C LEU A 54 12.71 6.13 11.69
N PRO A 55 13.89 6.69 11.32
CA PRO A 55 14.02 7.39 10.05
C PRO A 55 13.68 6.51 8.84
N ALA A 56 14.21 5.28 8.78
CA ALA A 56 13.87 4.33 7.72
C ALA A 56 12.39 3.96 7.75
N PHE A 57 11.79 3.72 8.92
CA PHE A 57 10.36 3.46 9.05
C PHE A 57 9.52 4.64 8.52
N ALA A 58 9.84 5.89 8.93
CA ALA A 58 9.12 7.07 8.49
C ALA A 58 9.29 7.35 6.99
N SER A 59 10.38 6.87 6.37
CA SER A 59 10.62 7.04 4.94
C SER A 59 9.63 6.27 4.05
N TYR A 60 8.83 5.35 4.61
CA TYR A 60 7.72 4.69 3.90
C TYR A 60 6.48 5.59 3.80
N TYR A 61 6.45 6.73 4.47
CA TYR A 61 5.49 7.79 4.20
C TYR A 61 6.02 8.71 3.09
N GLU A 62 5.11 9.25 2.30
CA GLU A 62 5.48 10.23 1.28
C GLU A 62 5.84 11.56 1.92
N ASP A 63 6.94 12.17 1.49
CA ASP A 63 7.34 13.51 1.94
C ASP A 63 6.54 14.59 1.20
N SER A 64 5.33 14.81 1.69
CA SER A 64 4.37 15.76 1.14
C SER A 64 3.57 16.42 2.26
N PRO A 65 3.28 17.73 2.18
CA PRO A 65 2.44 18.42 3.17
C PRO A 65 1.01 17.85 3.24
N GLN A 66 0.54 17.14 2.22
CA GLN A 66 -0.76 16.47 2.20
C GLN A 66 -0.74 15.08 2.85
N THR A 67 0.43 14.50 3.09
CA THR A 67 0.54 13.21 3.78
C THR A 67 0.02 13.36 5.21
N THR A 68 -0.87 12.45 5.60
CA THR A 68 -1.52 12.50 6.92
C THR A 68 -1.35 11.19 7.67
N PHE A 69 -1.14 11.33 8.97
CA PHE A 69 -1.34 10.25 9.93
C PHE A 69 -2.49 10.65 10.88
N MET A 70 -3.49 9.81 10.97
CA MET A 70 -4.65 10.02 11.83
C MET A 70 -4.71 8.90 12.89
N GLY A 71 -4.49 9.27 14.13
CA GLY A 71 -4.71 8.46 15.31
C GLY A 71 -5.63 9.24 16.26
N ARG A 72 -5.18 9.46 17.50
CA ARG A 72 -5.84 10.38 18.44
C ARG A 72 -5.83 11.83 17.91
N GLU A 73 -4.78 12.20 17.21
CA GLU A 73 -4.56 13.50 16.60
C GLU A 73 -4.27 13.31 15.11
N ILE A 74 -4.46 14.37 14.34
CA ILE A 74 -4.10 14.40 12.92
C ILE A 74 -2.75 15.08 12.77
N VAL A 75 -1.76 14.34 12.30
CA VAL A 75 -0.43 14.85 11.93
C VAL A 75 -0.37 15.04 10.42
N ARG A 76 0.14 16.20 9.98
CA ARG A 76 0.38 16.57 8.59
C ARG A 76 1.80 17.06 8.42
N GLY A 77 2.35 17.03 7.21
CA GLY A 77 3.68 17.58 6.90
C GLY A 77 4.70 16.54 6.47
N GLY A 78 4.24 15.40 5.97
CA GLY A 78 5.11 14.39 5.36
C GLY A 78 6.02 13.66 6.32
N THR A 79 7.08 13.06 5.77
CA THR A 79 8.04 12.23 6.51
C THR A 79 8.61 12.93 7.76
N PRO A 80 9.02 14.24 7.76
CA PRO A 80 9.57 14.87 8.95
C PRO A 80 8.58 14.93 10.12
N ALA A 81 7.34 15.33 9.86
CA ALA A 81 6.32 15.43 10.90
C ALA A 81 5.91 14.06 11.46
N ILE A 82 5.82 13.07 10.60
CA ILE A 82 5.56 11.67 10.97
C ILE A 82 6.70 11.12 11.83
N LEU A 83 7.95 11.36 11.44
CA LEU A 83 9.13 10.94 12.21
C LEU A 83 9.16 11.57 13.61
N GLU A 84 8.88 12.87 13.71
CA GLU A 84 8.84 13.58 14.99
C GLU A 84 7.74 13.01 15.91
N ARG A 85 6.56 12.72 15.36
CA ARG A 85 5.50 12.05 16.10
C ARG A 85 5.95 10.70 16.66
N TYR A 86 6.63 9.88 15.84
CA TYR A 86 7.09 8.56 16.28
C TYR A 86 8.18 8.67 17.34
N ARG A 87 9.11 9.61 17.22
CA ARG A 87 10.15 9.88 18.25
C ARG A 87 9.55 10.23 19.59
N LYS A 88 8.51 11.07 19.61
CA LYS A 88 7.79 11.42 20.85
C LYS A 88 7.06 10.23 21.47
N SER A 89 6.40 9.43 20.64
CA SER A 89 5.59 8.30 21.12
C SER A 89 6.43 7.08 21.50
N TYR A 90 7.61 6.93 20.91
CA TYR A 90 8.50 5.78 21.08
C TYR A 90 9.95 6.22 21.30
N PRO A 91 10.25 6.78 22.49
CA PRO A 91 11.54 7.41 22.75
C PRO A 91 12.73 6.45 22.87
N ASN A 92 12.46 5.16 23.03
CA ASN A 92 13.49 4.13 23.17
C ASN A 92 13.00 2.77 22.63
N ARG A 93 13.91 1.78 22.61
CA ARG A 93 13.62 0.42 22.10
C ARG A 93 12.54 -0.32 22.89
N ASP A 94 12.48 -0.13 24.20
CA ASP A 94 11.47 -0.79 25.04
C ASP A 94 10.07 -0.27 24.69
N ALA A 95 9.92 1.04 24.47
CA ALA A 95 8.68 1.66 24.02
C ALA A 95 8.30 1.25 22.59
N MET A 96 9.27 1.06 21.69
CA MET A 96 9.02 0.56 20.33
C MET A 96 8.57 -0.90 20.33
N GLY A 97 9.23 -1.76 21.08
CA GLY A 97 8.98 -3.19 21.06
C GLY A 97 9.22 -3.82 19.69
N THR A 98 8.52 -4.93 19.44
CA THR A 98 8.54 -5.63 18.14
C THR A 98 7.21 -5.44 17.43
N LEU A 99 7.27 -4.88 16.22
CA LEU A 99 6.11 -4.66 15.36
C LEU A 99 5.87 -5.86 14.45
N THR A 100 4.62 -6.28 14.38
CA THR A 100 4.12 -7.25 13.41
C THR A 100 2.89 -6.72 12.72
N PHE A 101 2.84 -6.79 11.40
CA PHE A 101 1.64 -6.59 10.61
C PHE A 101 1.03 -7.95 10.25
N SER A 102 -0.29 -8.04 10.34
CA SER A 102 -1.05 -9.24 9.97
C SER A 102 -2.38 -8.85 9.32
N GLU A 103 -3.09 -9.83 8.78
CA GLU A 103 -4.38 -9.61 8.11
C GLU A 103 -4.29 -8.52 7.02
N ILE A 104 -3.16 -8.46 6.30
CA ILE A 104 -2.93 -7.42 5.28
C ILE A 104 -3.80 -7.73 4.08
N GLU A 105 -4.70 -6.81 3.77
CA GLU A 105 -5.52 -6.82 2.57
C GLU A 105 -5.16 -5.62 1.69
N VAL A 106 -4.81 -5.88 0.44
CA VAL A 106 -4.49 -4.85 -0.56
C VAL A 106 -5.60 -4.78 -1.58
N ARG A 107 -6.26 -3.64 -1.67
CA ARG A 107 -7.30 -3.36 -2.66
C ARG A 107 -6.85 -2.24 -3.61
N PRO A 108 -6.46 -2.57 -4.85
CA PRO A 108 -6.18 -1.57 -5.87
C PRO A 108 -7.38 -0.65 -6.09
N LEU A 109 -7.16 0.65 -6.12
CA LEU A 109 -8.20 1.65 -6.42
C LEU A 109 -8.12 2.07 -7.89
N VAL A 110 -6.92 2.44 -8.32
CA VAL A 110 -6.52 2.70 -9.71
C VAL A 110 -5.05 2.34 -9.86
N THR A 111 -4.51 2.35 -11.08
CA THR A 111 -3.08 2.15 -11.31
C THR A 111 -2.25 3.11 -10.45
N GLY A 112 -1.34 2.58 -9.65
CA GLY A 112 -0.46 3.34 -8.78
C GLY A 112 -1.10 3.88 -7.49
N LEU A 113 -2.34 3.48 -7.16
CA LEU A 113 -3.01 3.84 -5.91
C LEU A 113 -3.76 2.63 -5.35
N ALA A 114 -3.59 2.37 -4.06
CA ALA A 114 -4.29 1.28 -3.38
C ALA A 114 -4.72 1.65 -1.96
N LEU A 115 -5.78 0.98 -1.50
CA LEU A 115 -6.17 0.91 -0.11
C LEU A 115 -5.52 -0.33 0.50
N VAL A 116 -4.96 -0.18 1.70
CA VAL A 116 -4.41 -1.29 2.50
C VAL A 116 -5.05 -1.28 3.86
N THR A 117 -5.61 -2.41 4.27
CA THR A 117 -6.11 -2.60 5.63
C THR A 117 -5.35 -3.73 6.32
N GLY A 118 -5.36 -3.73 7.64
CA GLY A 118 -4.74 -4.80 8.40
C GLY A 118 -4.75 -4.58 9.89
N LYS A 119 -4.01 -5.44 10.57
CA LYS A 119 -3.79 -5.39 12.02
C LYS A 119 -2.31 -5.17 12.29
N TYR A 120 -2.00 -4.33 13.29
CA TYR A 120 -0.65 -4.26 13.85
C TYR A 120 -0.65 -4.78 15.28
N GLU A 121 0.47 -5.32 15.69
CA GLU A 121 0.77 -5.70 17.08
C GLU A 121 2.15 -5.17 17.45
N LEU A 122 2.25 -4.59 18.65
CA LEU A 122 3.51 -4.26 19.29
C LEU A 122 3.69 -5.15 20.50
N LYS A 123 4.65 -6.07 20.44
CA LYS A 123 5.12 -6.83 21.61
C LYS A 123 6.08 -5.98 22.40
N ARG A 124 5.69 -5.58 23.61
CA ARG A 124 6.47 -4.75 24.53
C ARG A 124 6.44 -5.34 25.91
N THR A 125 7.52 -5.08 26.68
CA THR A 125 7.54 -5.36 28.13
C THR A 125 6.63 -4.39 28.87
N ALA A 126 6.33 -4.68 30.14
CA ALA A 126 5.58 -3.75 30.99
C ALA A 126 6.30 -2.39 31.09
N ALA A 127 7.63 -2.38 31.20
CA ALA A 127 8.44 -1.16 31.21
C ALA A 127 8.31 -0.34 29.90
N GLY A 128 8.12 -0.99 28.77
CA GLY A 128 7.87 -0.34 27.48
C GLY A 128 6.42 0.08 27.23
N GLY A 129 5.55 -0.05 28.26
CA GLY A 129 4.13 0.31 28.16
C GLY A 129 3.19 -0.87 27.87
N GLY A 130 3.70 -2.10 27.90
CA GLY A 130 2.92 -3.33 27.66
C GLY A 130 2.57 -3.55 26.19
N PRO A 131 1.96 -4.70 25.86
CA PRO A 131 1.54 -5.01 24.51
C PRO A 131 0.47 -4.01 24.03
N ALA A 132 0.47 -3.70 22.75
CA ALA A 132 -0.58 -2.90 22.11
C ALA A 132 -0.89 -3.48 20.75
N TRP A 133 -2.10 -3.28 20.30
CA TRP A 133 -2.54 -3.68 18.97
C TRP A 133 -3.64 -2.77 18.45
N GLY A 134 -3.89 -2.84 17.19
CA GLY A 134 -4.97 -2.08 16.57
C GLY A 134 -5.12 -2.41 15.09
N ARG A 135 -6.03 -1.68 14.46
CA ARG A 135 -6.26 -1.79 13.01
C ARG A 135 -5.83 -0.53 12.31
N TYR A 136 -5.43 -0.70 11.08
CA TYR A 136 -5.05 0.43 10.23
C TYR A 136 -5.76 0.38 8.88
N THR A 137 -5.92 1.56 8.31
CA THR A 137 -6.32 1.78 6.93
C THR A 137 -5.34 2.77 6.31
N LEU A 138 -4.64 2.33 5.28
CA LEU A 138 -3.69 3.17 4.55
C LEU A 138 -4.20 3.43 3.14
N ILE A 139 -3.92 4.63 2.62
CA ILE A 139 -3.86 4.88 1.19
C ILE A 139 -2.40 4.93 0.81
N VAL A 140 -2.01 4.07 -0.12
CA VAL A 140 -0.64 3.99 -0.62
C VAL A 140 -0.57 4.37 -2.08
N ARG A 141 0.49 5.10 -2.46
CA ARG A 141 0.73 5.60 -3.81
C ARG A 141 2.09 5.14 -4.32
N GLN A 142 2.12 4.75 -5.59
CA GLN A 142 3.38 4.45 -6.27
C GLN A 142 4.10 5.75 -6.64
N SER A 143 5.36 5.84 -6.28
CA SER A 143 6.26 6.95 -6.59
C SER A 143 7.53 6.43 -7.27
N LYS A 144 8.45 7.33 -7.67
CA LYS A 144 9.76 6.94 -8.21
C LYS A 144 10.59 6.11 -7.23
N GLY A 145 10.39 6.29 -5.93
CA GLY A 145 11.09 5.57 -4.85
C GLY A 145 10.33 4.33 -4.32
N GLY A 146 9.34 3.82 -5.06
CA GLY A 146 8.50 2.70 -4.64
C GLY A 146 7.16 3.15 -4.04
N TRP A 147 6.47 2.23 -3.39
CA TRP A 147 5.20 2.54 -2.74
C TRP A 147 5.39 3.36 -1.48
N LYS A 148 4.54 4.37 -1.27
CA LYS A 148 4.56 5.28 -0.11
C LYS A 148 3.16 5.45 0.45
N THR A 149 3.07 5.51 1.78
CA THR A 149 1.82 5.86 2.48
C THR A 149 1.58 7.36 2.36
N ILE A 150 0.40 7.75 1.86
CA ILE A 150 -0.05 9.15 1.75
C ILE A 150 -1.14 9.47 2.77
N HIS A 151 -1.82 8.46 3.28
CA HIS A 151 -2.76 8.58 4.38
C HIS A 151 -2.69 7.33 5.25
N ASP A 152 -2.66 7.53 6.56
CA ASP A 152 -2.69 6.47 7.57
C ASP A 152 -3.77 6.83 8.59
N HIS A 153 -4.73 5.92 8.78
CA HIS A 153 -5.66 5.96 9.89
C HIS A 153 -5.47 4.71 10.73
N THR A 154 -4.96 4.88 11.94
CA THR A 154 -4.64 3.79 12.86
C THR A 154 -5.39 3.97 14.18
N THR A 155 -6.13 2.95 14.59
CA THR A 155 -6.75 2.81 15.91
C THR A 155 -5.87 1.95 16.82
N THR A 156 -5.99 2.15 18.13
CA THR A 156 -5.28 1.35 19.14
C THR A 156 -6.28 0.88 20.19
N TYR A 157 -6.20 -0.38 20.57
CA TYR A 157 -7.02 -1.05 21.58
C TYR A 157 -6.17 -1.48 22.76
#